data_39aefaac19806d3397b9de939860e0d0
#
_entry.id   39aefaac19806d3397b9de939860e0d0
#
_cell.length_a   1.000
_cell.length_b   1.000
_cell.length_c   1.000
_cell.angle_alpha   90.00
_cell.angle_beta   90.00
_cell.angle_gamma   90.00
#
_symmetry.space_group_name_H-M   'P 1'
#
loop_
_entity.id
_entity.type
_entity.pdbx_description
1 polymer ?
#
loop_
_entity_poly.entity_id
_entity_poly.type
_entity_poly.pdbx_seq_one_letter_code
_entity_poly.pdbx_strand_id
1 'polypeptide(L)'
;MSIQGGPIYYWVKSTVNWTPAITLAEYATTQQYQTITTTDVGGVFNSNTFTVAFNDYIYPGEVISFAPGSTGSIPAGTTILSISGLVVTVSNLVTIPYNSTLNVSYSGLYVPTQTNKIFVSPVYQFVIALGANPYDPTNANSTFDPLLVRWSDQTVPEQWIPQVSNQAGEQSLGNGSTLVTAVNNLQIILVYTDTAVYQMQYVGAPYVFSFTLLQENISIISQNAALTANNVTWWMGIDKFYMYNGTVQTLPCSLRRYVFSNINKAEQWQVVAGYNEGFSEIWWFYPSLTSTVNDSYVKFNFIDNVWDYGSLNRSAWLGTSLQAYPMGAYSTQTTYTTALVNYSYITTIPVADSSSFPQQGAIVIGSEIIAYTGNTGTSFTGCTRGAYGSTPNSTIQAYTPVMDVVPNQIMFHEYGVDVHTVPGVTLPVVSYIQSSDIEIGDGHHFSSIWRIVPDLTFVNSSSQNPQMTLTVLPRLNSGSSYQQNVDQPPVKNVRDYGVVPQYPIEQFTGQVYTRIRGRQFAFRVDTGNANDAYLIYGYPSTALGVMWQLGNMRLDIRPDGRR
;
A
#
# COMPACT_ATOMS: atom_id res chain seq x y z
N MET A 1 -13.90 -7.92 -6.84
CA MET A 1 -12.46 -8.20 -6.59
C MET A 1 -11.94 -9.08 -7.72
N SER A 2 -10.69 -8.89 -8.13
CA SER A 2 -10.03 -9.79 -9.07
C SER A 2 -8.63 -10.13 -8.57
N ILE A 3 -8.15 -11.33 -8.92
CA ILE A 3 -6.73 -11.71 -8.79
C ILE A 3 -6.13 -11.47 -10.17
N GLN A 4 -4.90 -10.99 -10.24
CA GLN A 4 -4.20 -10.75 -11.50
C GLN A 4 -4.18 -12.04 -12.36
N GLY A 5 -4.63 -11.94 -13.60
CA GLY A 5 -4.81 -13.08 -14.50
C GLY A 5 -6.02 -13.97 -14.19
N GLY A 6 -6.84 -13.59 -13.22
CA GLY A 6 -8.02 -14.34 -12.79
C GLY A 6 -9.35 -13.64 -13.10
N PRO A 7 -10.45 -14.27 -12.72
CA PRO A 7 -11.79 -13.77 -12.94
C PRO A 7 -12.18 -12.67 -11.97
N ILE A 8 -13.32 -12.05 -12.26
CA ILE A 8 -13.95 -11.05 -11.40
C ILE A 8 -14.87 -11.76 -10.40
N TYR A 9 -14.66 -11.43 -9.13
CA TYR A 9 -15.52 -11.87 -8.04
C TYR A 9 -16.31 -10.68 -7.50
N TYR A 10 -17.55 -10.89 -7.12
CA TYR A 10 -18.32 -9.89 -6.40
C TYR A 10 -18.88 -10.47 -5.09
N TRP A 11 -19.18 -9.59 -4.19
CA TRP A 11 -19.75 -9.93 -2.90
C TRP A 11 -20.97 -9.04 -2.65
N VAL A 12 -22.11 -9.69 -2.41
CA VAL A 12 -23.36 -9.02 -2.07
C VAL A 12 -23.39 -8.80 -0.57
N LYS A 13 -23.56 -7.56 -0.13
CA LYS A 13 -23.71 -7.23 1.28
C LYS A 13 -25.02 -7.83 1.80
N SER A 14 -24.92 -8.84 2.65
CA SER A 14 -26.08 -9.35 3.38
C SER A 14 -26.60 -8.30 4.36
N THR A 15 -27.89 -7.98 4.28
CA THR A 15 -28.55 -6.99 5.15
C THR A 15 -28.80 -7.53 6.57
N VAL A 16 -28.59 -8.80 6.85
CA VAL A 16 -29.09 -9.45 8.07
C VAL A 16 -28.01 -9.71 9.12
N ASN A 17 -26.75 -9.86 8.77
CA ASN A 17 -25.69 -10.04 9.76
C ASN A 17 -24.34 -9.54 9.27
N TRP A 18 -23.71 -8.72 10.07
CA TRP A 18 -22.29 -8.37 10.00
C TRP A 18 -21.40 -9.51 10.53
N THR A 19 -21.78 -10.74 10.37
CA THR A 19 -20.80 -11.82 10.51
C THR A 19 -19.88 -11.71 9.30
N PRO A 20 -18.56 -11.64 9.50
CA PRO A 20 -17.59 -11.74 8.42
C PRO A 20 -17.46 -13.22 8.01
N ALA A 21 -18.54 -13.86 7.69
CA ALA A 21 -18.49 -15.03 6.85
C ALA A 21 -18.06 -14.52 5.49
N ILE A 22 -16.76 -14.53 5.23
CA ILE A 22 -16.21 -14.66 3.87
C ILE A 22 -16.70 -16.04 3.39
N THR A 23 -17.97 -16.17 3.21
CA THR A 23 -18.57 -17.26 2.50
C THR A 23 -18.49 -16.87 1.05
N LEU A 24 -17.40 -17.33 0.40
CA LEU A 24 -17.21 -17.41 -1.03
C LEU A 24 -17.62 -16.14 -1.77
N ALA A 25 -16.61 -15.32 -2.10
CA ALA A 25 -16.77 -14.39 -3.21
C ALA A 25 -17.33 -15.23 -4.38
N GLU A 26 -18.58 -15.03 -4.69
CA GLU A 26 -19.21 -15.77 -5.77
C GLU A 26 -18.58 -15.32 -7.07
N TYR A 27 -18.26 -16.25 -7.90
CA TYR A 27 -17.68 -16.01 -9.21
C TYR A 27 -18.69 -15.18 -10.01
N ALA A 28 -18.30 -14.02 -10.53
CA ALA A 28 -19.18 -13.22 -11.36
C ALA A 28 -19.66 -13.96 -12.63
N THR A 29 -19.02 -15.07 -12.96
CA THR A 29 -19.41 -16.00 -14.03
C THR A 29 -20.30 -17.15 -13.56
N THR A 30 -20.52 -17.36 -12.25
CA THR A 30 -21.43 -18.40 -11.77
C THR A 30 -22.87 -17.94 -11.88
N GLN A 31 -23.73 -18.87 -12.28
CA GLN A 31 -25.16 -18.65 -12.30
C GLN A 31 -25.64 -18.31 -10.89
N GLN A 32 -26.12 -17.11 -10.70
CA GLN A 32 -26.84 -16.74 -9.48
C GLN A 32 -28.32 -16.88 -9.70
N TYR A 33 -28.98 -17.42 -8.71
CA TYR A 33 -30.43 -17.52 -8.70
C TYR A 33 -30.98 -16.54 -7.70
N GLN A 34 -31.72 -15.54 -8.21
CA GLN A 34 -32.62 -14.77 -7.37
C GLN A 34 -34.00 -15.41 -7.43
N THR A 35 -34.62 -15.56 -6.29
CA THR A 35 -36.00 -16.06 -6.22
C THR A 35 -36.95 -14.88 -6.20
N ILE A 36 -37.91 -14.90 -7.11
CA ILE A 36 -39.03 -13.94 -7.16
C ILE A 36 -40.34 -14.68 -7.03
N THR A 37 -41.34 -14.02 -6.47
CA THR A 37 -42.68 -14.60 -6.34
C THR A 37 -43.63 -13.87 -7.26
N THR A 38 -44.43 -14.62 -8.02
CA THR A 38 -45.46 -14.07 -8.91
C THR A 38 -46.75 -13.72 -8.12
N THR A 39 -47.38 -12.62 -8.50
CA THR A 39 -48.55 -12.04 -7.78
C THR A 39 -49.83 -12.05 -8.61
N ASP A 40 -49.83 -12.61 -9.83
CA ASP A 40 -51.02 -12.67 -10.68
C ASP A 40 -52.08 -13.54 -10.08
N VAL A 41 -53.22 -12.95 -9.66
CA VAL A 41 -54.36 -13.67 -9.10
C VAL A 41 -54.99 -14.58 -10.17
N GLY A 42 -55.03 -15.88 -9.92
CA GLY A 42 -55.50 -16.88 -10.89
C GLY A 42 -54.38 -17.48 -11.75
N GLY A 43 -53.16 -16.97 -11.62
CA GLY A 43 -52.01 -17.42 -12.41
C GLY A 43 -51.98 -16.81 -13.81
N VAL A 44 -50.90 -17.13 -14.56
CA VAL A 44 -50.64 -16.66 -15.93
C VAL A 44 -50.70 -17.86 -16.85
N PHE A 45 -51.47 -17.79 -17.91
CA PHE A 45 -51.66 -18.89 -18.88
C PHE A 45 -51.30 -18.43 -20.30
N ASN A 46 -50.28 -19.06 -20.89
CA ASN A 46 -49.83 -18.80 -22.24
C ASN A 46 -49.67 -17.31 -22.56
N SER A 47 -48.96 -16.58 -21.67
CA SER A 47 -48.72 -15.15 -21.75
C SER A 47 -47.21 -14.88 -21.74
N ASN A 48 -46.80 -13.78 -22.37
CA ASN A 48 -45.44 -13.29 -22.29
C ASN A 48 -45.24 -12.21 -21.21
N THR A 49 -46.26 -11.96 -20.37
CA THR A 49 -46.17 -11.01 -19.26
C THR A 49 -46.74 -11.64 -17.98
N PHE A 50 -46.12 -11.30 -16.85
CA PHE A 50 -46.57 -11.64 -15.52
C PHE A 50 -46.15 -10.57 -14.53
N THR A 51 -46.78 -10.55 -13.33
CA THR A 51 -46.46 -9.61 -12.25
C THR A 51 -45.70 -10.31 -11.14
N VAL A 52 -44.80 -9.54 -10.49
CA VAL A 52 -43.96 -10.01 -9.39
C VAL A 52 -44.20 -9.21 -8.12
N ALA A 53 -43.88 -9.78 -6.97
CA ALA A 53 -44.03 -9.12 -5.67
C ALA A 53 -43.03 -7.97 -5.48
N PHE A 54 -41.85 -8.07 -6.09
CA PHE A 54 -40.79 -7.07 -6.13
C PHE A 54 -39.93 -7.26 -7.37
N ASN A 55 -39.31 -6.20 -7.85
CA ASN A 55 -38.47 -6.19 -9.04
C ASN A 55 -37.02 -5.79 -8.74
N ASP A 56 -36.65 -5.73 -7.46
CA ASP A 56 -35.29 -5.41 -7.06
C ASP A 56 -34.34 -6.54 -7.54
N TYR A 57 -33.27 -6.13 -8.18
CA TYR A 57 -32.19 -7.00 -8.67
C TYR A 57 -32.59 -8.01 -9.76
N ILE A 58 -33.64 -7.76 -10.53
CA ILE A 58 -33.96 -8.48 -11.76
C ILE A 58 -33.82 -7.55 -12.96
N TYR A 59 -33.24 -8.05 -14.06
CA TYR A 59 -32.87 -7.23 -15.21
C TYR A 59 -33.26 -7.87 -16.55
N PRO A 60 -33.47 -7.07 -17.60
CA PRO A 60 -33.62 -7.61 -18.95
C PRO A 60 -32.38 -8.43 -19.37
N GLY A 61 -32.60 -9.56 -20.03
CA GLY A 61 -31.58 -10.51 -20.45
C GLY A 61 -31.42 -11.73 -19.51
N GLU A 62 -31.96 -11.67 -18.31
CA GLU A 62 -31.92 -12.80 -17.37
C GLU A 62 -32.84 -13.93 -17.78
N VAL A 63 -32.43 -15.16 -17.47
CA VAL A 63 -33.20 -16.39 -17.75
C VAL A 63 -34.07 -16.72 -16.56
N ILE A 64 -35.34 -17.00 -16.81
CA ILE A 64 -36.28 -17.44 -15.78
C ILE A 64 -36.52 -18.96 -15.84
N SER A 65 -36.68 -19.55 -14.66
CA SER A 65 -37.06 -20.95 -14.50
C SER A 65 -37.87 -21.13 -13.23
N PHE A 66 -38.55 -22.27 -13.08
CA PHE A 66 -39.20 -22.59 -11.81
C PHE A 66 -38.17 -22.92 -10.71
N ALA A 67 -38.42 -22.45 -9.51
CA ALA A 67 -37.76 -22.98 -8.33
C ALA A 67 -38.18 -24.45 -8.08
N PRO A 68 -37.30 -25.27 -7.47
CA PRO A 68 -37.63 -26.65 -7.17
C PRO A 68 -38.97 -26.79 -6.40
N GLY A 69 -39.85 -27.61 -6.89
CA GLY A 69 -41.19 -27.82 -6.30
C GLY A 69 -42.31 -26.94 -6.87
N SER A 70 -42.02 -25.98 -7.73
CA SER A 70 -43.03 -25.19 -8.45
C SER A 70 -43.55 -25.97 -9.66
N THR A 71 -44.84 -25.73 -10.05
CA THR A 71 -45.51 -26.35 -11.18
C THR A 71 -45.82 -25.30 -12.25
N GLY A 72 -45.93 -25.71 -13.52
CA GLY A 72 -46.22 -24.83 -14.65
C GLY A 72 -45.37 -25.16 -15.86
N SER A 73 -45.28 -24.22 -16.83
CA SER A 73 -44.48 -24.38 -18.03
C SER A 73 -43.75 -23.08 -18.36
N ILE A 74 -42.42 -23.10 -18.27
CA ILE A 74 -41.52 -22.07 -18.76
C ILE A 74 -40.56 -22.73 -19.75
N PRO A 75 -40.63 -22.39 -21.05
CA PRO A 75 -39.68 -22.93 -22.02
C PRO A 75 -38.24 -22.65 -21.63
N ALA A 76 -37.34 -23.62 -21.83
CA ALA A 76 -35.92 -23.42 -21.54
C ALA A 76 -35.36 -22.26 -22.33
N GLY A 77 -34.53 -21.43 -21.68
CA GLY A 77 -33.95 -20.23 -22.29
C GLY A 77 -34.93 -19.06 -22.39
N THR A 78 -36.04 -19.05 -21.66
CA THR A 78 -36.93 -17.89 -21.58
C THR A 78 -36.21 -16.74 -20.84
N THR A 79 -36.04 -15.60 -21.52
CA THR A 79 -35.35 -14.43 -20.98
C THR A 79 -36.31 -13.28 -20.69
N ILE A 80 -35.96 -12.44 -19.72
CA ILE A 80 -36.67 -11.19 -19.44
C ILE A 80 -36.32 -10.20 -20.57
N LEU A 81 -37.35 -9.65 -21.23
CA LEU A 81 -37.19 -8.65 -22.28
C LEU A 81 -37.26 -7.20 -21.74
N SER A 82 -38.21 -6.98 -20.84
CA SER A 82 -38.39 -5.66 -20.21
C SER A 82 -39.13 -5.79 -18.88
N ILE A 83 -38.96 -4.77 -18.03
CA ILE A 83 -39.63 -4.65 -16.72
C ILE A 83 -40.24 -3.25 -16.66
N SER A 84 -41.55 -3.19 -16.38
CA SER A 84 -42.28 -1.94 -16.22
C SER A 84 -43.07 -1.97 -14.91
N GLY A 85 -42.59 -1.24 -13.90
CA GLY A 85 -43.06 -1.39 -12.53
C GLY A 85 -42.87 -2.85 -12.08
N LEU A 86 -43.94 -3.51 -11.64
CA LEU A 86 -43.92 -4.93 -11.23
C LEU A 86 -44.26 -5.92 -12.36
N VAL A 87 -44.48 -5.41 -13.58
CA VAL A 87 -44.80 -6.24 -14.74
C VAL A 87 -43.53 -6.65 -15.46
N VAL A 88 -43.29 -7.94 -15.59
CA VAL A 88 -42.13 -8.53 -16.30
C VAL A 88 -42.62 -9.06 -17.66
N THR A 89 -41.94 -8.66 -18.73
CA THR A 89 -42.19 -9.18 -20.11
C THR A 89 -41.06 -10.14 -20.48
N VAL A 90 -41.41 -11.32 -21.00
CA VAL A 90 -40.47 -12.39 -21.33
C VAL A 90 -40.50 -12.78 -22.79
N SER A 91 -39.41 -13.44 -23.24
CA SER A 91 -39.24 -13.82 -24.67
C SER A 91 -40.18 -14.91 -25.16
N ASN A 92 -40.62 -15.78 -24.28
CA ASN A 92 -41.50 -16.92 -24.62
C ASN A 92 -42.83 -16.86 -23.86
N LEU A 93 -43.84 -17.50 -24.39
CA LEU A 93 -45.10 -17.65 -23.68
C LEU A 93 -44.95 -18.63 -22.50
N VAL A 94 -45.38 -18.20 -21.33
CA VAL A 94 -45.24 -18.96 -20.07
C VAL A 94 -46.59 -19.26 -19.45
N THR A 95 -46.67 -20.37 -18.73
CA THR A 95 -47.82 -20.72 -17.89
C THR A 95 -47.33 -20.86 -16.44
N ILE A 96 -47.68 -19.89 -15.60
CA ILE A 96 -47.19 -19.79 -14.23
C ILE A 96 -48.38 -19.75 -13.27
N PRO A 97 -48.55 -20.73 -12.37
CA PRO A 97 -49.58 -20.68 -11.34
C PRO A 97 -49.44 -19.49 -10.40
N TYR A 98 -50.54 -19.13 -9.77
CA TYR A 98 -50.55 -18.07 -8.75
C TYR A 98 -49.54 -18.35 -7.63
N ASN A 99 -48.87 -17.32 -7.15
CA ASN A 99 -47.91 -17.39 -6.05
C ASN A 99 -46.77 -18.39 -6.27
N SER A 100 -46.32 -18.53 -7.53
CA SER A 100 -45.20 -19.41 -7.88
C SER A 100 -43.89 -18.73 -7.58
N THR A 101 -42.91 -19.48 -7.06
CA THR A 101 -41.52 -19.03 -6.91
C THR A 101 -40.75 -19.36 -8.18
N LEU A 102 -40.18 -18.33 -8.77
CA LEU A 102 -39.30 -18.42 -9.93
C LEU A 102 -37.88 -18.19 -9.53
N ASN A 103 -36.97 -18.92 -10.13
CA ASN A 103 -35.54 -18.59 -10.13
C ASN A 103 -35.28 -17.72 -11.34
N VAL A 104 -34.72 -16.55 -11.08
CA VAL A 104 -34.15 -15.67 -12.10
C VAL A 104 -32.66 -15.91 -12.08
N SER A 105 -32.11 -16.42 -13.16
CA SER A 105 -30.69 -16.69 -13.28
C SER A 105 -30.05 -15.72 -14.23
N TYR A 106 -29.04 -15.05 -13.73
CA TYR A 106 -28.15 -14.29 -14.55
C TYR A 106 -27.04 -15.21 -15.08
N SER A 107 -26.95 -15.29 -16.39
CA SER A 107 -25.82 -15.96 -17.03
C SER A 107 -24.67 -14.97 -17.10
N GLY A 108 -23.82 -14.93 -16.09
CA GLY A 108 -22.55 -14.20 -16.13
C GLY A 108 -21.56 -14.76 -17.16
N LEU A 109 -22.03 -15.43 -18.21
CA LEU A 109 -21.24 -16.13 -19.22
C LEU A 109 -20.29 -15.21 -19.99
N TYR A 110 -20.50 -13.90 -19.92
CA TYR A 110 -19.73 -12.93 -20.68
C TYR A 110 -18.94 -11.93 -19.80
N VAL A 111 -18.96 -12.12 -18.49
CA VAL A 111 -18.05 -11.42 -17.59
C VAL A 111 -16.63 -11.88 -17.91
N PRO A 112 -15.63 -10.98 -17.92
CA PRO A 112 -14.25 -11.38 -18.14
C PRO A 112 -13.81 -12.50 -17.20
N THR A 113 -13.32 -13.61 -17.76
CA THR A 113 -12.81 -14.77 -17.00
C THR A 113 -11.35 -14.59 -16.60
N GLN A 114 -10.66 -13.66 -17.25
CA GLN A 114 -9.28 -13.28 -16.96
C GLN A 114 -9.16 -11.76 -16.98
N THR A 115 -8.55 -11.19 -15.95
CA THR A 115 -8.29 -9.74 -15.85
C THR A 115 -6.96 -9.48 -15.15
N ASN A 116 -6.21 -8.46 -15.61
CA ASN A 116 -5.03 -8.01 -14.86
C ASN A 116 -5.41 -7.17 -13.65
N LYS A 117 -6.39 -6.28 -13.81
CA LYS A 117 -6.90 -5.44 -12.73
C LYS A 117 -8.33 -5.01 -13.02
N ILE A 118 -9.12 -4.87 -11.99
CA ILE A 118 -10.41 -4.18 -12.07
C ILE A 118 -10.31 -2.80 -11.45
N PHE A 119 -11.09 -1.90 -12.00
CA PHE A 119 -11.16 -0.52 -11.58
C PHE A 119 -12.63 -0.08 -11.58
N VAL A 120 -13.05 0.71 -10.62
CA VAL A 120 -14.41 1.24 -10.54
C VAL A 120 -14.37 2.74 -10.77
N SER A 121 -15.14 3.22 -11.74
CA SER A 121 -15.37 4.65 -11.93
C SER A 121 -16.45 5.12 -10.95
N PRO A 122 -16.11 5.86 -9.88
CA PRO A 122 -17.11 6.28 -8.89
C PRO A 122 -18.08 7.34 -9.45
N VAL A 123 -17.62 8.13 -10.43
CA VAL A 123 -18.43 9.20 -11.05
C VAL A 123 -19.48 8.64 -11.99
N TYR A 124 -19.09 7.67 -12.83
CA TYR A 124 -19.95 7.12 -13.87
C TYR A 124 -20.50 5.74 -13.55
N GLN A 125 -20.06 5.14 -12.43
CA GLN A 125 -20.57 3.85 -11.91
C GLN A 125 -20.42 2.67 -12.88
N PHE A 126 -19.27 2.59 -13.56
CA PHE A 126 -18.87 1.44 -14.37
C PHE A 126 -17.84 0.61 -13.62
N VAL A 127 -17.89 -0.70 -13.79
CA VAL A 127 -16.78 -1.60 -13.48
C VAL A 127 -15.96 -1.77 -14.74
N ILE A 128 -14.66 -1.51 -14.66
CA ILE A 128 -13.73 -1.51 -15.78
C ILE A 128 -12.69 -2.60 -15.53
N ALA A 129 -12.52 -3.50 -16.47
CA ALA A 129 -11.49 -4.53 -16.48
C ALA A 129 -10.34 -4.10 -17.40
N LEU A 130 -9.13 -4.13 -16.85
CA LEU A 130 -7.90 -3.78 -17.55
C LEU A 130 -7.12 -5.06 -17.89
N GLY A 131 -6.85 -5.29 -19.17
CA GLY A 131 -6.36 -6.55 -19.69
C GLY A 131 -7.40 -7.64 -19.46
N ALA A 132 -8.13 -8.03 -20.48
CA ALA A 132 -9.23 -8.97 -20.34
C ALA A 132 -9.36 -9.87 -21.57
N ASN A 133 -10.13 -10.93 -21.47
CA ASN A 133 -10.59 -11.64 -22.65
C ASN A 133 -11.73 -10.88 -23.34
N PRO A 134 -11.71 -10.72 -24.67
CA PRO A 134 -12.74 -10.00 -25.42
C PRO A 134 -14.10 -10.70 -25.34
N TYR A 135 -15.15 -9.95 -25.59
CA TYR A 135 -16.49 -10.50 -25.77
C TYR A 135 -16.55 -11.36 -27.03
N ASP A 136 -16.94 -12.61 -26.87
CA ASP A 136 -17.23 -13.52 -27.97
C ASP A 136 -18.54 -14.28 -27.66
N PRO A 137 -19.60 -14.06 -28.45
CA PRO A 137 -20.90 -14.70 -28.20
C PRO A 137 -20.85 -16.22 -28.34
N THR A 138 -19.80 -16.77 -28.97
CA THR A 138 -19.63 -18.22 -29.21
C THR A 138 -18.67 -18.88 -28.22
N ASN A 139 -17.81 -18.09 -27.57
CA ASN A 139 -16.77 -18.59 -26.66
C ASN A 139 -16.56 -17.68 -25.44
N ALA A 140 -17.14 -18.04 -24.32
CA ALA A 140 -16.98 -17.30 -23.06
C ALA A 140 -15.52 -17.23 -22.56
N ASN A 141 -14.65 -18.14 -23.03
CA ASN A 141 -13.21 -18.18 -22.70
C ASN A 141 -12.36 -17.77 -23.92
N SER A 142 -12.69 -16.67 -24.56
CA SER A 142 -11.90 -16.10 -25.65
C SER A 142 -10.47 -15.79 -25.20
N THR A 143 -9.53 -15.71 -26.15
CA THR A 143 -8.11 -15.50 -25.85
C THR A 143 -7.89 -14.16 -25.16
N PHE A 144 -7.15 -14.19 -24.04
CA PHE A 144 -6.81 -13.00 -23.27
C PHE A 144 -6.03 -11.97 -24.11
N ASP A 145 -6.50 -10.72 -24.10
CA ASP A 145 -5.81 -9.56 -24.68
C ASP A 145 -5.31 -8.64 -23.57
N PRO A 146 -3.98 -8.54 -23.35
CA PRO A 146 -3.40 -7.72 -22.29
C PRO A 146 -3.62 -6.20 -22.47
N LEU A 147 -4.02 -5.74 -23.65
CA LEU A 147 -4.27 -4.32 -23.96
C LEU A 147 -5.76 -3.98 -24.04
N LEU A 148 -6.64 -4.95 -23.82
CA LEU A 148 -8.07 -4.75 -23.88
C LEU A 148 -8.60 -4.11 -22.61
N VAL A 149 -9.34 -3.03 -22.76
CA VAL A 149 -10.18 -2.44 -21.71
C VAL A 149 -11.62 -2.87 -21.96
N ARG A 150 -12.26 -3.52 -20.98
CA ARG A 150 -13.69 -3.82 -21.01
C ARG A 150 -14.40 -3.13 -19.87
N TRP A 151 -15.63 -2.77 -20.07
CA TRP A 151 -16.47 -2.16 -19.04
C TRP A 151 -17.87 -2.76 -19.00
N SER A 152 -18.42 -2.83 -17.79
CA SER A 152 -19.81 -3.26 -17.55
C SER A 152 -20.80 -2.23 -18.08
N ASP A 153 -22.09 -2.57 -18.03
CA ASP A 153 -23.12 -1.56 -18.16
C ASP A 153 -23.11 -0.58 -16.96
N GLN A 154 -23.62 0.62 -17.17
CA GLN A 154 -23.68 1.66 -16.16
C GLN A 154 -24.59 1.20 -15.00
N THR A 155 -24.13 1.25 -13.79
CA THR A 155 -24.83 0.83 -12.56
C THR A 155 -25.11 -0.68 -12.42
N VAL A 156 -24.86 -1.47 -13.49
CA VAL A 156 -25.12 -2.93 -13.50
C VAL A 156 -23.78 -3.67 -13.66
N PRO A 157 -23.09 -3.99 -12.58
CA PRO A 157 -21.74 -4.55 -12.61
C PRO A 157 -21.66 -5.97 -13.18
N GLU A 158 -22.78 -6.66 -13.31
CA GLU A 158 -22.89 -8.01 -13.87
C GLU A 158 -23.09 -8.03 -15.38
N GLN A 159 -23.52 -6.91 -15.98
CA GLN A 159 -23.83 -6.85 -17.43
C GLN A 159 -22.60 -6.41 -18.24
N TRP A 160 -22.03 -7.37 -18.98
CA TRP A 160 -20.82 -7.19 -19.78
C TRP A 160 -20.99 -7.46 -21.27
N ILE A 161 -22.23 -7.71 -21.72
CA ILE A 161 -22.57 -7.97 -23.13
C ILE A 161 -22.80 -6.64 -23.82
N PRO A 162 -21.98 -6.23 -24.83
CA PRO A 162 -22.24 -5.05 -25.60
C PRO A 162 -23.54 -5.16 -26.40
N GLN A 163 -24.50 -4.27 -26.17
CA GLN A 163 -25.80 -4.23 -26.83
C GLN A 163 -26.19 -2.78 -27.14
N VAL A 164 -27.05 -2.58 -28.13
CA VAL A 164 -27.57 -1.25 -28.49
C VAL A 164 -28.39 -0.63 -27.34
N SER A 165 -28.94 -1.46 -26.47
CA SER A 165 -29.79 -1.05 -25.32
C SER A 165 -29.02 -0.76 -24.05
N ASN A 166 -27.73 -1.04 -23.97
CA ASN A 166 -26.89 -0.81 -22.80
C ASN A 166 -25.61 -0.06 -23.13
N GLN A 167 -24.77 0.17 -22.13
CA GLN A 167 -23.51 0.90 -22.27
C GLN A 167 -22.27 0.00 -22.02
N ALA A 168 -22.45 -1.31 -21.92
CA ALA A 168 -21.30 -2.23 -21.84
C ALA A 168 -20.51 -2.20 -23.14
N GLY A 169 -19.17 -2.36 -23.05
CA GLY A 169 -18.33 -2.30 -24.23
C GLY A 169 -16.88 -2.67 -23.97
N GLU A 170 -16.09 -2.58 -25.03
CA GLU A 170 -14.67 -2.90 -24.98
C GLU A 170 -13.87 -2.10 -26.02
N GLN A 171 -12.59 -1.87 -25.73
CA GLN A 171 -11.66 -1.20 -26.64
C GLN A 171 -10.24 -1.70 -26.35
N SER A 172 -9.57 -2.22 -27.38
CA SER A 172 -8.13 -2.54 -27.29
C SER A 172 -7.29 -1.29 -27.57
N LEU A 173 -6.23 -1.09 -26.78
CA LEU A 173 -5.29 0.02 -26.93
C LEU A 173 -4.09 -0.39 -27.78
N GLY A 174 -3.47 0.59 -28.48
CA GLY A 174 -2.44 0.29 -29.47
C GLY A 174 -1.00 0.35 -28.96
N ASN A 175 -0.73 1.03 -27.83
CA ASN A 175 0.64 1.29 -27.37
C ASN A 175 0.91 0.61 -26.03
N GLY A 176 1.94 -0.23 -25.99
CA GLY A 176 2.33 -1.02 -24.84
C GLY A 176 2.21 -2.51 -25.09
N SER A 177 2.56 -3.30 -24.08
CA SER A 177 2.41 -4.76 -24.12
C SER A 177 1.36 -5.26 -23.13
N THR A 178 1.07 -4.47 -22.10
CA THR A 178 0.09 -4.82 -21.06
C THR A 178 -0.47 -3.57 -20.36
N LEU A 179 -1.74 -3.65 -19.99
CA LEU A 179 -2.37 -2.67 -19.10
C LEU A 179 -1.96 -2.96 -17.65
N VAL A 180 -1.47 -1.94 -16.98
CA VAL A 180 -0.98 -2.05 -15.59
C VAL A 180 -2.02 -1.58 -14.59
N THR A 181 -2.55 -0.37 -14.77
CA THR A 181 -3.50 0.23 -13.83
C THR A 181 -4.30 1.36 -14.45
N ALA A 182 -5.32 1.83 -13.72
CA ALA A 182 -6.03 3.07 -14.02
C ALA A 182 -6.28 3.86 -12.73
N VAL A 183 -6.33 5.18 -12.85
CA VAL A 183 -6.57 6.11 -11.74
C VAL A 183 -7.56 7.19 -12.16
N ASN A 184 -8.53 7.49 -11.30
CA ASN A 184 -9.47 8.59 -11.53
C ASN A 184 -8.77 9.95 -11.31
N ASN A 185 -9.00 10.87 -12.24
CA ASN A 185 -8.64 12.27 -12.09
C ASN A 185 -9.83 13.13 -12.53
N LEU A 186 -10.60 13.63 -11.57
CA LEU A 186 -11.84 14.38 -11.85
C LEU A 186 -12.80 13.59 -12.76
N GLN A 187 -13.04 14.10 -13.96
CA GLN A 187 -13.95 13.51 -14.95
C GLN A 187 -13.26 12.60 -15.97
N ILE A 188 -11.95 12.40 -15.84
CA ILE A 188 -11.17 11.52 -16.71
C ILE A 188 -10.57 10.37 -15.92
N ILE A 189 -10.26 9.30 -16.61
CA ILE A 189 -9.53 8.16 -16.08
C ILE A 189 -8.20 8.09 -16.82
N LEU A 190 -7.11 8.11 -16.08
CA LEU A 190 -5.78 7.86 -16.64
C LEU A 190 -5.54 6.36 -16.64
N VAL A 191 -5.36 5.78 -17.82
CA VAL A 191 -5.10 4.36 -18.03
C VAL A 191 -3.63 4.19 -18.41
N TYR A 192 -2.93 3.36 -17.66
CA TYR A 192 -1.50 3.14 -17.82
C TYR A 192 -1.23 1.78 -18.47
N THR A 193 -0.46 1.80 -19.53
CA THR A 193 0.24 0.61 -20.02
C THR A 193 1.64 0.57 -19.42
N ASP A 194 2.41 -0.44 -19.74
CA ASP A 194 3.83 -0.53 -19.36
C ASP A 194 4.70 0.57 -20.00
N THR A 195 4.26 1.19 -21.10
CA THR A 195 5.05 2.18 -21.86
C THR A 195 4.32 3.48 -22.20
N ALA A 196 3.02 3.59 -21.93
CA ALA A 196 2.23 4.75 -22.31
C ALA A 196 1.12 5.09 -21.30
N VAL A 197 0.62 6.31 -21.38
CA VAL A 197 -0.54 6.80 -20.61
C VAL A 197 -1.62 7.27 -21.56
N TYR A 198 -2.84 6.77 -21.33
CA TYR A 198 -4.04 7.16 -22.06
C TYR A 198 -5.00 7.91 -21.14
N GLN A 199 -5.73 8.85 -21.73
CA GLN A 199 -6.93 9.42 -21.16
C GLN A 199 -8.14 8.62 -21.63
N MET A 200 -8.90 8.06 -20.71
CA MET A 200 -10.21 7.47 -20.94
C MET A 200 -11.26 8.45 -20.41
N GLN A 201 -12.16 8.88 -21.29
CA GLN A 201 -13.18 9.87 -20.95
C GLN A 201 -14.56 9.37 -21.35
N TYR A 202 -15.54 9.52 -20.45
CA TYR A 202 -16.92 9.23 -20.76
C TYR A 202 -17.49 10.27 -21.73
N VAL A 203 -18.02 9.80 -22.86
CA VAL A 203 -18.59 10.62 -23.92
C VAL A 203 -20.08 10.32 -24.18
N GLY A 204 -20.63 9.31 -23.49
CA GLY A 204 -22.01 8.87 -23.65
C GLY A 204 -22.22 8.00 -24.91
N ALA A 205 -23.45 7.49 -25.04
CA ALA A 205 -23.82 6.64 -26.16
C ALA A 205 -23.70 7.40 -27.51
N PRO A 206 -23.32 6.73 -28.62
CA PRO A 206 -23.10 5.27 -28.72
C PRO A 206 -21.70 4.79 -28.38
N TYR A 207 -20.72 5.66 -28.20
CA TYR A 207 -19.32 5.26 -28.01
C TYR A 207 -18.94 4.99 -26.55
N VAL A 208 -19.73 5.48 -25.58
CA VAL A 208 -19.58 5.35 -24.13
C VAL A 208 -18.28 5.95 -23.62
N PHE A 209 -17.12 5.44 -24.03
CA PHE A 209 -15.82 5.98 -23.70
C PHE A 209 -14.98 6.30 -24.93
N SER A 210 -14.22 7.38 -24.84
CA SER A 210 -13.15 7.72 -25.78
C SER A 210 -11.79 7.52 -25.15
N PHE A 211 -10.82 7.07 -25.94
CA PHE A 211 -9.44 6.87 -25.51
C PHE A 211 -8.51 7.77 -26.31
N THR A 212 -7.73 8.60 -25.62
CA THR A 212 -6.75 9.48 -26.23
C THR A 212 -5.37 9.19 -25.65
N LEU A 213 -4.40 8.89 -26.50
CA LEU A 213 -3.00 8.75 -26.07
C LEU A 213 -2.47 10.10 -25.61
N LEU A 214 -2.07 10.19 -24.33
CA LEU A 214 -1.49 11.42 -23.77
C LEU A 214 0.01 11.48 -24.00
N GLN A 215 0.71 10.38 -23.72
CA GLN A 215 2.16 10.33 -23.90
C GLN A 215 2.67 8.89 -23.98
N GLU A 216 3.68 8.69 -24.82
CA GLU A 216 4.48 7.48 -24.96
C GLU A 216 5.78 7.57 -24.15
N ASN A 217 6.46 6.44 -24.01
CA ASN A 217 7.71 6.31 -23.26
C ASN A 217 7.59 6.75 -21.79
N ILE A 218 6.44 6.48 -21.21
CA ILE A 218 6.11 6.70 -19.82
C ILE A 218 5.87 5.34 -19.17
N SER A 219 6.57 5.08 -18.07
CA SER A 219 6.42 3.84 -17.31
C SER A 219 5.69 4.08 -15.99
N ILE A 220 5.13 3.01 -15.46
CA ILE A 220 4.66 2.92 -14.09
C ILE A 220 5.24 1.68 -13.44
N ILE A 221 5.74 1.80 -12.19
CA ILE A 221 6.51 0.72 -11.56
C ILE A 221 5.64 -0.42 -11.03
N SER A 222 4.40 -0.11 -10.61
CA SER A 222 3.44 -1.09 -10.06
C SER A 222 2.01 -0.66 -10.28
N GLN A 223 1.08 -1.58 -10.03
CA GLN A 223 -0.36 -1.31 -10.12
C GLN A 223 -0.88 -0.28 -9.10
N ASN A 224 -0.16 -0.08 -8.01
CA ASN A 224 -0.57 0.80 -6.91
C ASN A 224 0.36 2.00 -6.71
N ALA A 225 1.25 2.27 -7.69
CA ALA A 225 2.23 3.35 -7.62
C ALA A 225 1.68 4.72 -8.03
N ALA A 226 0.41 4.82 -8.39
CA ALA A 226 -0.24 6.06 -8.81
C ALA A 226 -1.41 6.42 -7.89
N LEU A 227 -1.59 7.70 -7.65
CA LEU A 227 -2.74 8.25 -6.93
C LEU A 227 -3.07 9.66 -7.42
N THR A 228 -4.30 10.10 -7.18
CA THR A 228 -4.72 11.48 -7.41
C THR A 228 -4.92 12.20 -6.09
N ALA A 229 -4.26 13.34 -5.95
CA ALA A 229 -4.40 14.25 -4.82
C ALA A 229 -4.42 15.69 -5.33
N ASN A 230 -5.31 16.51 -4.78
CA ASN A 230 -5.47 17.92 -5.16
C ASN A 230 -5.62 18.13 -6.69
N ASN A 231 -6.41 17.28 -7.35
CA ASN A 231 -6.66 17.27 -8.80
C ASN A 231 -5.44 17.02 -9.69
N VAL A 232 -4.32 16.62 -9.11
CA VAL A 232 -3.11 16.21 -9.80
C VAL A 232 -2.91 14.72 -9.58
N THR A 233 -2.59 13.98 -10.64
CA THR A 233 -2.22 12.57 -10.52
C THR A 233 -0.70 12.45 -10.46
N TRP A 234 -0.22 11.71 -9.47
CA TRP A 234 1.20 11.50 -9.18
C TRP A 234 1.52 10.03 -9.31
N TRP A 235 2.66 9.67 -9.92
CA TRP A 235 3.07 8.27 -9.96
C TRP A 235 4.59 8.08 -10.02
N MET A 236 4.99 6.91 -9.57
CA MET A 236 6.36 6.44 -9.65
C MET A 236 6.53 5.54 -10.88
N GLY A 237 7.41 5.93 -11.78
CA GLY A 237 7.85 5.10 -12.91
C GLY A 237 8.99 4.17 -12.53
N ILE A 238 9.59 3.51 -13.51
CA ILE A 238 10.71 2.59 -13.29
C ILE A 238 12.01 3.33 -12.92
N ASP A 239 12.17 4.58 -13.36
CA ASP A 239 13.40 5.37 -13.15
C ASP A 239 13.16 6.84 -12.80
N LYS A 240 11.91 7.30 -12.79
CA LYS A 240 11.52 8.71 -12.58
C LYS A 240 10.16 8.78 -11.88
N PHE A 241 9.87 9.97 -11.37
CA PHE A 241 8.54 10.34 -10.90
C PHE A 241 7.88 11.24 -11.93
N TYR A 242 6.57 11.13 -12.00
CA TYR A 242 5.76 11.86 -12.95
C TYR A 242 4.53 12.47 -12.29
N MET A 243 3.96 13.48 -12.94
CA MET A 243 2.69 14.08 -12.56
C MET A 243 1.86 14.42 -13.80
N TYR A 244 0.54 14.47 -13.59
CA TYR A 244 -0.42 14.94 -14.58
C TYR A 244 -1.33 16.01 -13.97
N ASN A 245 -1.28 17.21 -14.54
CA ASN A 245 -2.11 18.36 -14.17
C ASN A 245 -2.83 18.98 -15.39
N GLY A 246 -3.24 18.14 -16.35
CA GLY A 246 -3.70 18.51 -17.67
C GLY A 246 -2.68 18.12 -18.76
N THR A 247 -1.41 18.01 -18.40
CA THR A 247 -0.32 17.49 -19.23
C THR A 247 0.56 16.55 -18.41
N VAL A 248 1.15 15.55 -19.08
CA VAL A 248 2.12 14.63 -18.43
C VAL A 248 3.46 15.34 -18.30
N GLN A 249 4.01 15.36 -17.10
CA GLN A 249 5.29 16.01 -16.80
C GLN A 249 6.17 15.10 -15.95
N THR A 250 7.48 15.17 -16.16
CA THR A 250 8.45 14.56 -15.24
C THR A 250 8.55 15.41 -13.99
N LEU A 251 8.39 14.80 -12.82
CA LEU A 251 8.57 15.43 -11.53
C LEU A 251 10.06 15.39 -11.15
N PRO A 252 10.75 16.54 -11.05
CA PRO A 252 12.15 16.57 -10.66
C PRO A 252 12.32 16.02 -9.22
N CYS A 253 13.30 15.14 -9.03
CA CYS A 253 13.57 14.53 -7.73
C CYS A 253 15.07 14.57 -7.42
N SER A 254 15.44 15.27 -6.35
CA SER A 254 16.82 15.33 -5.86
C SER A 254 17.33 13.98 -5.35
N LEU A 255 16.42 13.11 -4.89
CA LEU A 255 16.71 11.77 -4.37
C LEU A 255 16.62 10.66 -5.43
N ARG A 256 16.39 11.02 -6.71
CA ARG A 256 16.16 10.05 -7.79
C ARG A 256 17.19 8.92 -7.80
N ARG A 257 18.48 9.27 -7.81
CA ARG A 257 19.55 8.27 -7.88
C ARG A 257 19.55 7.36 -6.66
N TYR A 258 19.36 7.92 -5.47
CA TYR A 258 19.30 7.16 -4.23
C TYR A 258 18.16 6.15 -4.25
N VAL A 259 16.93 6.60 -4.52
CA VAL A 259 15.73 5.76 -4.50
C VAL A 259 15.83 4.63 -5.52
N PHE A 260 16.06 4.95 -6.80
CA PHE A 260 16.04 3.95 -7.88
C PHE A 260 17.25 3.00 -7.89
N SER A 261 18.35 3.34 -7.19
CA SER A 261 19.44 2.39 -6.96
C SER A 261 19.19 1.47 -5.76
N ASN A 262 18.24 1.82 -4.88
CA ASN A 262 17.93 1.07 -3.66
C ASN A 262 16.65 0.23 -3.76
N ILE A 263 15.98 0.18 -4.91
CA ILE A 263 14.78 -0.65 -5.08
C ILE A 263 15.15 -2.08 -5.40
N ASN A 264 14.54 -3.05 -4.69
CA ASN A 264 14.55 -4.45 -5.09
C ASN A 264 13.65 -4.63 -6.32
N LYS A 265 14.28 -4.78 -7.49
CA LYS A 265 13.56 -4.88 -8.77
C LYS A 265 12.73 -6.16 -8.90
N ALA A 266 13.08 -7.23 -8.19
CA ALA A 266 12.27 -8.46 -8.19
C ALA A 266 10.93 -8.26 -7.48
N GLU A 267 10.89 -7.34 -6.51
CA GLU A 267 9.72 -7.06 -5.67
C GLU A 267 9.08 -5.69 -5.98
N GLN A 268 9.46 -5.03 -7.07
CA GLN A 268 8.97 -3.69 -7.43
C GLN A 268 7.44 -3.61 -7.62
N TRP A 269 6.78 -4.73 -7.86
CA TRP A 269 5.33 -4.83 -7.99
C TRP A 269 4.59 -4.46 -6.69
N GLN A 270 5.27 -4.50 -5.54
CA GLN A 270 4.72 -4.16 -4.23
C GLN A 270 4.68 -2.65 -3.95
N VAL A 271 5.28 -1.82 -4.80
CA VAL A 271 5.31 -0.36 -4.58
C VAL A 271 3.90 0.19 -4.48
N VAL A 272 3.65 0.97 -3.42
CA VAL A 272 2.34 1.57 -3.12
C VAL A 272 2.50 3.06 -2.93
N ALA A 273 1.61 3.83 -3.56
CA ALA A 273 1.49 5.26 -3.34
C ALA A 273 0.48 5.56 -2.23
N GLY A 274 0.76 6.59 -1.44
CA GLY A 274 -0.09 7.08 -0.36
C GLY A 274 -0.20 8.60 -0.36
N TYR A 275 -1.33 9.14 0.09
CA TYR A 275 -1.53 10.57 0.27
C TYR A 275 -1.76 10.91 1.74
N ASN A 276 -0.97 11.84 2.26
CA ASN A 276 -1.16 12.42 3.59
C ASN A 276 -1.67 13.86 3.42
N GLU A 277 -2.98 14.04 3.54
CA GLU A 277 -3.65 15.31 3.30
C GLU A 277 -3.20 16.39 4.29
N GLY A 278 -3.07 16.04 5.57
CA GLY A 278 -2.71 16.98 6.63
C GLY A 278 -1.36 17.66 6.44
N PHE A 279 -0.45 17.03 5.69
CA PHE A 279 0.89 17.55 5.41
C PHE A 279 1.14 17.85 3.93
N SER A 280 0.13 17.65 3.06
CA SER A 280 0.27 17.85 1.61
C SER A 280 1.40 17.01 0.99
N GLU A 281 1.50 15.76 1.42
CA GLU A 281 2.59 14.86 1.04
C GLU A 281 2.09 13.68 0.22
N ILE A 282 2.82 13.37 -0.85
CA ILE A 282 2.67 12.13 -1.62
C ILE A 282 3.79 11.19 -1.20
N TRP A 283 3.43 9.99 -0.81
CA TRP A 283 4.33 8.95 -0.34
C TRP A 283 4.40 7.81 -1.35
N TRP A 284 5.58 7.22 -1.55
CA TRP A 284 5.77 5.93 -2.23
C TRP A 284 6.55 5.01 -1.31
N PHE A 285 5.90 3.92 -0.91
CA PHE A 285 6.52 2.86 -0.14
C PHE A 285 7.08 1.81 -1.09
N TYR A 286 8.31 1.40 -0.88
CA TYR A 286 9.00 0.48 -1.78
C TYR A 286 9.89 -0.50 -1.01
N PRO A 287 10.17 -1.72 -1.55
CA PRO A 287 11.13 -2.65 -0.98
C PRO A 287 12.54 -2.18 -1.27
N SER A 288 13.38 -2.04 -0.23
CA SER A 288 14.80 -1.76 -0.39
C SER A 288 15.54 -2.94 -1.02
N LEU A 289 16.77 -2.72 -1.47
CA LEU A 289 17.56 -3.65 -2.31
C LEU A 289 17.59 -5.10 -1.81
N THR A 290 17.59 -5.30 -0.49
CA THR A 290 17.66 -6.62 0.15
C THR A 290 16.34 -7.05 0.80
N SER A 291 15.30 -6.23 0.74
CA SER A 291 14.01 -6.50 1.37
C SER A 291 13.05 -7.20 0.40
N THR A 292 12.23 -8.09 0.93
CA THR A 292 11.11 -8.73 0.22
C THR A 292 9.76 -8.09 0.52
N VAL A 293 9.72 -7.04 1.35
CA VAL A 293 8.53 -6.26 1.68
C VAL A 293 8.87 -4.77 1.60
N ASN A 294 7.85 -3.92 1.49
CA ASN A 294 8.05 -2.48 1.55
C ASN A 294 8.57 -2.08 2.93
N ASP A 295 9.82 -1.68 3.02
CA ASP A 295 10.51 -1.27 4.24
C ASP A 295 11.01 0.17 4.19
N SER A 296 10.94 0.78 3.04
CA SER A 296 11.46 2.12 2.75
C SER A 296 10.38 2.99 2.13
N TYR A 297 10.52 4.29 2.31
CA TYR A 297 9.66 5.26 1.63
C TYR A 297 10.47 6.42 1.04
N VAL A 298 9.88 7.05 0.06
CA VAL A 298 10.21 8.39 -0.40
C VAL A 298 8.93 9.21 -0.44
N LYS A 299 8.98 10.46 0.00
CA LYS A 299 7.82 11.35 -0.02
C LYS A 299 8.15 12.68 -0.66
N PHE A 300 7.13 13.29 -1.22
CA PHE A 300 7.19 14.60 -1.85
C PHE A 300 6.13 15.53 -1.24
N ASN A 301 6.56 16.60 -0.62
CA ASN A 301 5.67 17.69 -0.22
C ASN A 301 5.47 18.61 -1.42
N PHE A 302 4.24 18.65 -1.95
CA PHE A 302 3.94 19.39 -3.17
C PHE A 302 3.66 20.89 -2.94
N ILE A 303 3.54 21.33 -1.69
CA ILE A 303 3.45 22.75 -1.33
C ILE A 303 4.86 23.35 -1.22
N ASP A 304 5.73 22.70 -0.44
CA ASP A 304 7.08 23.17 -0.18
C ASP A 304 8.08 22.76 -1.27
N ASN A 305 7.67 21.85 -2.16
CA ASN A 305 8.50 21.28 -3.23
C ASN A 305 9.77 20.60 -2.70
N VAL A 306 9.64 19.84 -1.62
CA VAL A 306 10.73 19.17 -0.92
C VAL A 306 10.55 17.66 -0.96
N TRP A 307 11.66 16.95 -1.18
CA TRP A 307 11.74 15.51 -1.11
C TRP A 307 12.35 15.04 0.20
N ASP A 308 11.80 13.98 0.77
CA ASP A 308 12.31 13.32 1.97
C ASP A 308 12.20 11.80 1.82
N TYR A 309 12.96 11.05 2.60
CA TYR A 309 13.00 9.59 2.56
C TYR A 309 13.27 9.00 3.93
N GLY A 310 12.96 7.74 4.11
CA GLY A 310 13.22 7.03 5.35
C GLY A 310 12.83 5.56 5.27
N SER A 311 12.83 4.92 6.43
CA SER A 311 12.42 3.52 6.59
C SER A 311 11.06 3.47 7.26
N LEU A 312 10.08 2.87 6.59
CA LEU A 312 8.75 2.62 7.12
C LEU A 312 8.09 1.52 6.31
N ASN A 313 7.65 0.47 6.97
CA ASN A 313 7.00 -0.64 6.31
C ASN A 313 5.51 -0.36 6.12
N ARG A 314 5.08 -0.21 4.87
CA ARG A 314 3.65 -0.10 4.50
C ARG A 314 3.39 -0.81 3.19
N SER A 315 2.45 -1.76 3.21
CA SER A 315 2.00 -2.52 2.04
C SER A 315 0.72 -1.98 1.40
N ALA A 316 -0.03 -1.15 2.14
CA ALA A 316 -1.19 -0.43 1.65
C ALA A 316 -1.37 0.85 2.44
N TRP A 317 -2.01 1.84 1.83
CA TRP A 317 -2.27 3.14 2.43
C TRP A 317 -3.69 3.61 2.12
N LEU A 318 -4.33 4.15 3.13
CA LEU A 318 -5.62 4.83 3.02
C LEU A 318 -5.50 6.21 3.67
N GLY A 319 -5.33 7.23 2.84
CA GLY A 319 -5.47 8.63 3.25
C GLY A 319 -6.92 9.02 3.03
N THR A 320 -7.63 9.43 4.03
CA THR A 320 -9.05 9.71 3.87
C THR A 320 -9.54 10.88 4.69
N SER A 321 -10.44 11.64 4.07
CA SER A 321 -11.23 12.65 4.76
C SER A 321 -12.32 12.05 5.69
N LEU A 322 -12.60 10.76 5.60
CA LEU A 322 -13.59 10.06 6.43
C LEU A 322 -13.04 9.61 7.78
N GLN A 323 -11.73 9.44 7.86
CA GLN A 323 -11.03 9.07 9.08
C GLN A 323 -10.25 10.27 9.61
N ALA A 324 -10.17 10.42 10.92
CA ALA A 324 -9.42 11.52 11.53
C ALA A 324 -7.91 11.41 11.22
N TYR A 325 -7.42 10.21 10.93
CA TYR A 325 -6.01 9.90 10.71
C TYR A 325 -5.82 8.97 9.51
N PRO A 326 -4.76 9.13 8.72
CA PRO A 326 -4.39 8.17 7.68
C PRO A 326 -4.13 6.78 8.27
N MET A 327 -4.41 5.74 7.49
CA MET A 327 -4.17 4.36 7.87
C MET A 327 -3.21 3.69 6.90
N GLY A 328 -2.27 2.92 7.42
CA GLY A 328 -1.35 2.11 6.63
C GLY A 328 -1.32 0.67 7.11
N ALA A 329 -1.30 -0.27 6.18
CA ALA A 329 -1.11 -1.68 6.50
C ALA A 329 0.37 -1.98 6.65
N TYR A 330 0.75 -2.62 7.75
CA TYR A 330 2.09 -3.12 8.01
C TYR A 330 2.21 -4.56 7.54
N SER A 331 3.22 -4.88 6.74
CA SER A 331 3.55 -6.25 6.34
C SER A 331 4.64 -6.79 7.25
N THR A 332 4.37 -7.89 7.92
CA THR A 332 5.34 -8.55 8.79
C THR A 332 6.44 -9.19 7.96
N GLN A 333 7.70 -8.98 8.34
CA GLN A 333 8.82 -9.81 7.87
C GLN A 333 8.59 -11.23 8.36
N THR A 334 8.62 -12.19 7.46
CA THR A 334 8.39 -13.60 7.77
C THR A 334 9.49 -14.47 7.19
N THR A 335 9.89 -15.44 7.97
CA THR A 335 10.75 -16.54 7.54
C THR A 335 10.27 -17.83 8.20
N TYR A 336 10.98 -18.91 8.08
CA TYR A 336 10.63 -20.16 8.77
C TYR A 336 11.89 -20.86 9.30
N THR A 337 11.72 -21.61 10.38
CA THR A 337 12.81 -22.41 10.95
C THR A 337 13.23 -23.51 9.98
N THR A 338 14.52 -23.74 9.85
CA THR A 338 15.05 -24.81 8.96
C THR A 338 15.32 -26.11 9.71
N ALA A 339 15.41 -26.07 11.03
CA ALA A 339 15.67 -27.24 11.85
C ALA A 339 14.82 -27.25 13.11
N LEU A 340 14.67 -28.43 13.71
CA LEU A 340 14.06 -28.61 15.00
C LEU A 340 14.91 -27.93 16.09
N VAL A 341 14.31 -27.00 16.84
CA VAL A 341 14.93 -26.36 18.00
C VAL A 341 14.34 -26.96 19.27
N ASN A 342 15.11 -27.83 19.91
CA ASN A 342 14.77 -28.44 21.17
C ASN A 342 15.33 -27.59 22.31
N TYR A 343 14.61 -27.56 23.43
CA TYR A 343 14.99 -26.88 24.65
C TYR A 343 14.94 -25.34 24.64
N SER A 344 14.47 -24.81 25.75
CA SER A 344 14.27 -23.38 25.98
C SER A 344 15.56 -22.57 26.21
N TYR A 345 16.71 -23.23 26.34
CA TYR A 345 18.01 -22.57 26.54
C TYR A 345 18.85 -22.39 25.27
N ILE A 346 18.34 -22.81 24.12
CA ILE A 346 19.04 -22.63 22.86
C ILE A 346 19.15 -21.16 22.51
N THR A 347 20.34 -20.70 22.20
CA THR A 347 20.67 -19.30 21.90
C THR A 347 20.79 -19.02 20.42
N THR A 348 20.58 -20.03 19.55
CA THR A 348 20.64 -19.86 18.09
C THR A 348 19.42 -20.52 17.46
N ILE A 349 18.71 -19.79 16.61
CA ILE A 349 17.55 -20.27 15.88
C ILE A 349 17.86 -20.23 14.38
N PRO A 350 18.03 -21.41 13.73
CA PRO A 350 18.28 -21.48 12.32
C PRO A 350 16.99 -21.23 11.53
N VAL A 351 17.08 -20.37 10.51
CA VAL A 351 15.97 -20.00 9.64
C VAL A 351 16.40 -20.03 8.17
N ALA A 352 15.43 -20.01 7.29
CA ALA A 352 15.69 -20.08 5.85
C ALA A 352 16.38 -18.81 5.34
N ASP A 353 15.91 -17.66 5.77
CA ASP A 353 16.47 -16.35 5.45
C ASP A 353 16.11 -15.36 6.55
N SER A 354 17.10 -14.72 7.12
CA SER A 354 16.94 -13.65 8.12
C SER A 354 17.56 -12.32 7.62
N SER A 355 18.00 -12.23 6.38
CA SER A 355 18.70 -11.06 5.85
C SER A 355 17.87 -9.77 5.89
N SER A 356 16.55 -9.89 5.79
CA SER A 356 15.60 -8.79 5.86
C SER A 356 15.26 -8.33 7.29
N PHE A 357 15.67 -9.11 8.31
CA PHE A 357 15.47 -8.73 9.71
C PHE A 357 16.63 -7.85 10.20
N PRO A 358 16.38 -6.97 11.20
CA PRO A 358 17.44 -6.18 11.83
C PRO A 358 18.59 -7.04 12.38
N GLN A 359 19.76 -6.44 12.62
CA GLN A 359 20.89 -7.16 13.22
C GLN A 359 20.63 -7.58 14.67
N GLN A 360 19.77 -6.86 15.36
CA GLN A 360 19.28 -7.19 16.71
C GLN A 360 17.81 -6.78 16.82
N GLY A 361 17.04 -7.52 17.63
CA GLY A 361 15.61 -7.26 17.76
C GLY A 361 14.89 -8.37 18.50
N ALA A 362 13.64 -8.58 18.16
CA ALA A 362 12.83 -9.67 18.67
C ALA A 362 11.99 -10.30 17.57
N ILE A 363 11.77 -11.59 17.68
CA ILE A 363 10.92 -12.38 16.78
C ILE A 363 9.84 -13.11 17.57
N VAL A 364 8.77 -13.45 16.87
CA VAL A 364 7.66 -14.24 17.42
C VAL A 364 7.62 -15.60 16.72
N ILE A 365 7.55 -16.66 17.51
CA ILE A 365 7.36 -18.04 17.05
C ILE A 365 6.21 -18.65 17.85
N GLY A 366 5.05 -18.78 17.20
CA GLY A 366 3.83 -19.13 17.90
C GLY A 366 3.40 -18.04 18.88
N SER A 367 3.39 -18.35 20.19
CA SER A 367 3.09 -17.40 21.26
C SER A 367 4.35 -16.91 22.00
N GLU A 368 5.53 -17.39 21.64
CA GLU A 368 6.78 -17.01 22.29
C GLU A 368 7.44 -15.82 21.60
N ILE A 369 7.88 -14.85 22.39
CA ILE A 369 8.75 -13.77 21.95
C ILE A 369 10.19 -14.13 22.29
N ILE A 370 11.10 -14.01 21.32
CA ILE A 370 12.50 -14.34 21.43
C ILE A 370 13.31 -13.11 21.05
N ALA A 371 14.02 -12.53 21.99
CA ALA A 371 14.96 -11.45 21.70
C ALA A 371 16.26 -12.04 21.14
N TYR A 372 16.89 -11.38 20.17
CA TYR A 372 18.18 -11.80 19.59
C TYR A 372 19.14 -10.61 19.48
N THR A 373 20.44 -10.89 19.58
CA THR A 373 21.49 -9.88 19.53
C THR A 373 22.35 -9.95 18.26
N GLY A 374 22.12 -10.94 17.42
CA GLY A 374 22.83 -11.10 16.14
C GLY A 374 22.00 -11.80 15.08
N ASN A 375 22.27 -11.45 13.82
CA ASN A 375 21.64 -12.00 12.64
C ASN A 375 22.73 -12.32 11.60
N THR A 376 22.79 -13.59 11.18
CA THR A 376 23.80 -14.08 10.22
C THR A 376 23.30 -14.19 8.78
N GLY A 377 22.03 -13.85 8.52
CA GLY A 377 21.34 -14.09 7.25
C GLY A 377 20.65 -15.45 7.17
N THR A 378 21.06 -16.44 7.97
CA THR A 378 20.46 -17.78 8.05
C THR A 378 20.17 -18.23 9.49
N SER A 379 20.44 -17.41 10.47
CA SER A 379 20.16 -17.71 11.87
C SER A 379 20.08 -16.44 12.69
N PHE A 380 19.19 -16.45 13.68
CA PHE A 380 19.21 -15.49 14.79
C PHE A 380 20.11 -16.05 15.89
N THR A 381 21.03 -15.24 16.40
CA THR A 381 22.04 -15.62 17.42
C THR A 381 21.93 -14.76 18.67
N GLY A 382 22.48 -15.27 19.79
CA GLY A 382 22.34 -14.60 21.07
C GLY A 382 20.86 -14.50 21.53
N CYS A 383 20.08 -15.54 21.22
CA CYS A 383 18.66 -15.58 21.51
C CYS A 383 18.37 -15.73 22.99
N THR A 384 17.50 -14.86 23.51
CA THR A 384 16.88 -14.96 24.84
C THR A 384 15.46 -15.46 24.66
N ARG A 385 15.21 -16.69 25.09
CA ARG A 385 13.92 -17.38 25.00
C ARG A 385 12.94 -16.85 26.04
N GLY A 386 11.65 -16.82 25.70
CA GLY A 386 10.62 -16.31 26.60
C GLY A 386 10.79 -14.85 26.99
N ALA A 387 11.33 -14.05 26.10
CA ALA A 387 11.55 -12.63 26.33
C ALA A 387 10.23 -11.90 26.62
N TYR A 388 10.34 -10.79 27.36
CA TYR A 388 9.23 -9.88 27.67
C TYR A 388 8.03 -10.55 28.34
N GLY A 389 8.29 -11.59 29.14
CA GLY A 389 7.25 -12.30 29.89
C GLY A 389 6.48 -13.35 29.10
N SER A 390 6.88 -13.64 27.86
CA SER A 390 6.31 -14.76 27.11
C SER A 390 6.81 -16.10 27.63
N THR A 391 6.04 -17.17 27.39
CA THR A 391 6.42 -18.53 27.84
C THR A 391 7.27 -19.19 26.75
N PRO A 392 8.48 -19.68 27.06
CA PRO A 392 9.31 -20.39 26.09
C PRO A 392 8.65 -21.67 25.60
N ASN A 393 8.61 -21.88 24.30
CA ASN A 393 8.22 -23.15 23.71
C ASN A 393 9.29 -24.21 24.00
N SER A 394 8.90 -25.35 24.53
CA SER A 394 9.81 -26.46 24.80
C SER A 394 10.46 -27.00 23.53
N THR A 395 9.73 -26.91 22.40
CA THR A 395 10.16 -27.41 21.11
C THR A 395 9.58 -26.52 20.01
N ILE A 396 10.42 -26.08 19.07
CA ILE A 396 10.01 -25.40 17.85
C ILE A 396 10.31 -26.34 16.69
N GLN A 397 9.29 -26.72 15.95
CA GLN A 397 9.43 -27.64 14.81
C GLN A 397 10.16 -26.95 13.64
N ALA A 398 10.78 -27.74 12.75
CA ALA A 398 11.23 -27.24 11.47
C ALA A 398 10.02 -26.71 10.67
N TYR A 399 10.27 -25.72 9.82
CA TYR A 399 9.25 -25.03 9.00
C TYR A 399 8.18 -24.30 9.83
N THR A 400 8.44 -24.02 11.12
CA THR A 400 7.57 -23.14 11.91
C THR A 400 7.76 -21.69 11.44
N PRO A 401 6.67 -20.95 11.19
CA PRO A 401 6.76 -19.54 10.84
C PRO A 401 7.43 -18.71 11.93
N VAL A 402 8.36 -17.89 11.52
CA VAL A 402 9.06 -16.90 12.36
C VAL A 402 8.67 -15.52 11.83
N MET A 403 8.14 -14.69 12.68
CA MET A 403 7.66 -13.35 12.31
C MET A 403 8.40 -12.29 13.13
N ASP A 404 8.47 -11.09 12.60
CA ASP A 404 8.83 -9.93 13.40
C ASP A 404 7.85 -9.79 14.59
N VAL A 405 8.27 -9.19 15.67
CA VAL A 405 7.45 -8.96 16.87
C VAL A 405 6.19 -8.13 16.60
N VAL A 406 6.16 -7.41 15.51
CA VAL A 406 4.98 -6.65 15.06
C VAL A 406 4.19 -7.46 14.03
N PRO A 407 3.03 -8.05 14.40
CA PRO A 407 2.22 -8.81 13.46
C PRO A 407 1.57 -7.91 12.39
N ASN A 408 1.05 -8.51 11.31
CA ASN A 408 0.29 -7.80 10.29
C ASN A 408 -0.84 -6.98 10.92
N GLN A 409 -0.79 -5.67 10.78
CA GLN A 409 -1.71 -4.73 11.41
C GLN A 409 -2.05 -3.56 10.49
N ILE A 410 -3.17 -2.92 10.79
CA ILE A 410 -3.50 -1.60 10.26
C ILE A 410 -3.08 -0.58 11.31
N MET A 411 -2.19 0.32 10.93
CA MET A 411 -1.64 1.36 11.79
C MET A 411 -2.28 2.70 11.45
N PHE A 412 -2.66 3.47 12.46
CA PHE A 412 -2.98 4.89 12.28
C PHE A 412 -1.69 5.69 12.23
N HIS A 413 -1.65 6.63 11.27
CA HIS A 413 -0.58 7.63 11.17
C HIS A 413 -0.99 8.92 11.82
N GLU A 414 -0.02 9.72 12.26
CA GLU A 414 -0.24 11.01 12.94
C GLU A 414 -1.06 10.88 14.24
N TYR A 415 -1.10 9.68 14.83
CA TYR A 415 -1.82 9.37 16.05
C TYR A 415 -0.86 8.95 17.17
N GLY A 416 -0.73 9.79 18.20
CA GLY A 416 0.14 9.53 19.35
C GLY A 416 1.62 9.72 19.06
N VAL A 417 2.47 9.28 19.99
CA VAL A 417 3.92 9.46 19.98
C VAL A 417 4.71 8.16 19.88
N ASP A 418 4.05 7.02 20.08
CA ASP A 418 4.65 5.69 20.08
C ASP A 418 3.85 4.70 19.22
N VAL A 419 4.48 3.59 18.89
CA VAL A 419 3.84 2.49 18.16
C VAL A 419 3.22 1.51 19.12
N HIS A 420 1.92 1.38 19.14
CA HIS A 420 1.18 0.37 19.89
C HIS A 420 0.86 -0.82 18.98
N THR A 421 1.54 -1.95 19.16
CA THR A 421 1.46 -3.10 18.26
C THR A 421 0.48 -4.17 18.71
N VAL A 422 0.62 -4.59 19.97
CA VAL A 422 -0.28 -5.56 20.62
C VAL A 422 -0.59 -5.06 22.03
N PRO A 423 -1.69 -5.50 22.66
CA PRO A 423 -1.99 -5.10 24.02
C PRO A 423 -0.78 -5.30 24.95
N GLY A 424 -0.33 -4.23 25.59
CA GLY A 424 0.82 -4.24 26.51
C GLY A 424 2.20 -4.07 25.87
N VAL A 425 2.31 -3.95 24.54
CA VAL A 425 3.58 -3.67 23.85
C VAL A 425 3.53 -2.29 23.23
N THR A 426 4.41 -1.42 23.69
CA THR A 426 4.62 -0.08 23.14
C THR A 426 6.06 0.04 22.66
N LEU A 427 6.24 0.41 21.39
CA LEU A 427 7.55 0.62 20.78
C LEU A 427 7.76 2.12 20.50
N PRO A 428 8.96 2.65 20.71
CA PRO A 428 9.26 4.03 20.38
C PRO A 428 9.23 4.26 18.86
N VAL A 429 8.76 5.42 18.42
CA VAL A 429 8.96 5.89 17.06
C VAL A 429 10.38 6.42 16.93
N VAL A 430 11.25 5.64 16.27
CA VAL A 430 12.62 6.08 16.00
C VAL A 430 12.64 6.93 14.76
N SER A 431 13.02 8.18 14.93
CA SER A 431 13.09 9.17 13.85
C SER A 431 14.40 9.94 13.89
N TYR A 432 14.83 10.41 12.74
CA TYR A 432 16.03 11.24 12.66
C TYR A 432 15.93 12.25 11.50
N ILE A 433 16.74 13.30 11.62
CA ILE A 433 17.03 14.22 10.52
C ILE A 433 18.54 14.40 10.44
N GLN A 434 19.07 14.41 9.22
CA GLN A 434 20.49 14.66 8.96
C GLN A 434 20.64 15.72 7.89
N SER A 435 21.49 16.72 8.15
CA SER A 435 21.82 17.73 7.15
C SER A 435 22.72 17.15 6.06
N SER A 436 22.78 17.84 4.92
CA SER A 436 23.92 17.73 4.00
C SER A 436 25.21 18.20 4.67
N ASP A 437 26.35 17.91 4.05
CA ASP A 437 27.62 18.50 4.50
C ASP A 437 27.61 20.01 4.32
N ILE A 438 27.96 20.73 5.38
CA ILE A 438 28.05 22.17 5.43
C ILE A 438 29.52 22.53 5.51
N GLU A 439 29.95 23.48 4.69
CA GLU A 439 31.31 24.06 4.71
C GLU A 439 31.26 25.57 4.82
N ILE A 440 32.34 26.18 5.31
CA ILE A 440 32.46 27.62 5.41
C ILE A 440 33.37 28.10 4.29
N GLY A 441 32.87 29.02 3.47
CA GLY A 441 33.56 29.56 2.33
C GLY A 441 33.74 28.55 1.21
N ASP A 442 34.97 28.38 0.75
CA ASP A 442 35.35 27.54 -0.41
C ASP A 442 35.75 26.09 -0.02
N GLY A 443 35.55 25.69 1.23
CA GLY A 443 35.93 24.36 1.73
C GLY A 443 37.43 24.10 1.86
N HIS A 444 38.31 25.10 1.61
CA HIS A 444 39.74 24.93 1.75
C HIS A 444 40.26 25.09 3.19
N HIS A 445 39.46 25.68 4.07
CA HIS A 445 39.86 25.95 5.44
C HIS A 445 39.24 24.97 6.41
N PHE A 446 39.99 24.60 7.43
CA PHE A 446 39.43 23.98 8.61
C PHE A 446 38.59 24.99 9.40
N SER A 447 37.56 24.46 10.01
CA SER A 447 36.72 25.21 10.93
C SER A 447 36.58 24.46 12.23
N SER A 448 36.46 25.19 13.33
CA SER A 448 36.20 24.61 14.65
C SER A 448 34.84 25.04 15.16
N ILE A 449 34.03 24.08 15.58
CA ILE A 449 32.73 24.31 16.21
C ILE A 449 32.92 24.31 17.72
N TRP A 450 32.57 25.44 18.37
CA TRP A 450 32.73 25.61 19.81
C TRP A 450 31.45 25.52 20.58
N ARG A 451 30.34 25.91 19.98
CA ARG A 451 29.04 25.93 20.62
C ARG A 451 27.95 25.69 19.59
N ILE A 452 26.94 24.92 20.02
CA ILE A 452 25.73 24.65 19.26
C ILE A 452 24.52 25.00 20.13
N VAL A 453 23.58 25.75 19.58
CA VAL A 453 22.26 25.98 20.16
C VAL A 453 21.29 25.09 19.34
N PRO A 454 20.81 23.98 19.90
CA PRO A 454 20.10 22.97 19.11
C PRO A 454 18.71 23.39 18.65
N ASP A 455 18.04 24.31 19.36
CA ASP A 455 16.69 24.79 19.05
C ASP A 455 15.67 23.65 18.88
N LEU A 456 15.65 22.74 19.87
CA LEU A 456 14.73 21.60 19.93
C LEU A 456 13.63 21.87 20.95
N THR A 457 12.39 21.50 20.58
CA THR A 457 11.24 21.52 21.49
C THR A 457 10.66 20.11 21.62
N PHE A 458 10.11 19.81 22.79
CA PHE A 458 9.57 18.50 23.18
C PHE A 458 8.11 18.59 23.59
N VAL A 459 7.37 19.56 23.07
CA VAL A 459 5.97 19.78 23.38
C VAL A 459 5.14 18.54 22.98
N ASN A 460 4.20 18.15 23.83
CA ASN A 460 3.34 16.98 23.68
C ASN A 460 4.04 15.61 23.82
N SER A 461 5.30 15.57 24.27
CA SER A 461 5.89 14.30 24.68
C SER A 461 5.14 13.69 25.86
N SER A 462 4.95 12.37 25.86
CA SER A 462 4.41 11.63 27.00
C SER A 462 5.50 11.24 28.00
N SER A 463 6.75 11.25 27.57
CA SER A 463 7.91 11.04 28.45
C SER A 463 8.09 12.19 29.44
N GLN A 464 8.44 11.87 30.70
CA GLN A 464 8.76 12.89 31.72
C GLN A 464 10.10 13.59 31.45
N ASN A 465 11.03 12.88 30.82
CA ASN A 465 12.37 13.38 30.48
C ASN A 465 12.68 13.11 29.01
N PRO A 466 12.01 13.84 28.09
CA PRO A 466 12.26 13.64 26.67
C PRO A 466 13.65 14.12 26.29
N GLN A 467 14.34 13.33 25.48
CA GLN A 467 15.69 13.64 25.03
C GLN A 467 15.95 13.16 23.61
N MET A 468 16.87 13.84 22.94
CA MET A 468 17.36 13.53 21.60
C MET A 468 18.88 13.43 21.61
N THR A 469 19.45 12.76 20.63
CA THR A 469 20.90 12.74 20.42
C THR A 469 21.28 13.63 19.25
N LEU A 470 22.11 14.63 19.51
CA LEU A 470 22.76 15.42 18.48
C LEU A 470 24.13 14.82 18.17
N THR A 471 24.30 14.35 16.94
CA THR A 471 25.58 13.81 16.44
C THR A 471 26.19 14.80 15.46
N VAL A 472 27.44 15.16 15.67
CA VAL A 472 28.21 16.01 14.75
C VAL A 472 29.15 15.12 13.94
N LEU A 473 29.10 15.23 12.63
CA LEU A 473 29.78 14.37 11.67
C LEU A 473 30.84 15.19 10.90
N PRO A 474 32.08 15.35 11.46
CA PRO A 474 33.14 16.10 10.78
C PRO A 474 33.78 15.29 9.64
N ARG A 475 34.22 15.98 8.61
CA ARG A 475 35.02 15.43 7.50
C ARG A 475 36.30 16.20 7.29
N LEU A 476 37.35 15.47 6.91
CA LEU A 476 38.62 16.05 6.53
C LEU A 476 38.58 16.72 5.14
N ASN A 477 37.89 16.03 4.19
CA ASN A 477 37.70 16.48 2.82
C ASN A 477 36.35 16.04 2.30
N SER A 478 35.88 16.72 1.24
CA SER A 478 34.70 16.25 0.52
C SER A 478 34.88 14.81 0.04
N GLY A 479 33.90 13.94 0.31
CA GLY A 479 33.93 12.53 -0.03
C GLY A 479 34.74 11.62 0.92
N SER A 480 35.46 12.15 1.91
CA SER A 480 36.06 11.32 2.96
C SER A 480 34.99 10.77 3.93
N SER A 481 35.33 9.71 4.65
CA SER A 481 34.46 9.19 5.71
C SER A 481 34.34 10.19 6.86
N TYR A 482 33.22 10.15 7.57
CA TYR A 482 33.06 10.92 8.81
C TYR A 482 34.03 10.41 9.89
N GLN A 483 34.51 11.31 10.72
CA GLN A 483 35.47 11.01 11.78
C GLN A 483 35.22 11.89 13.00
N GLN A 484 35.67 11.45 14.16
CA GLN A 484 35.54 12.20 15.40
C GLN A 484 36.28 13.53 15.35
N ASN A 485 37.49 13.53 14.78
CA ASN A 485 38.34 14.67 14.54
C ASN A 485 39.23 14.36 13.33
N VAL A 486 39.95 15.37 12.81
CA VAL A 486 40.88 15.18 11.67
C VAL A 486 41.97 14.17 11.95
N ASP A 487 42.36 14.01 13.20
CA ASP A 487 43.44 13.13 13.66
C ASP A 487 42.90 11.76 14.16
N GLN A 488 41.60 11.51 14.06
CA GLN A 488 40.98 10.26 14.49
C GLN A 488 40.69 9.36 13.29
N PRO A 489 40.66 8.02 13.48
CA PRO A 489 40.26 7.11 12.42
C PRO A 489 38.86 7.44 11.90
N PRO A 490 38.63 7.37 10.57
CA PRO A 490 37.31 7.61 10.01
C PRO A 490 36.32 6.52 10.43
N VAL A 491 35.09 6.89 10.71
CA VAL A 491 34.00 5.93 10.95
C VAL A 491 33.53 5.32 9.65
N LYS A 492 33.25 4.02 9.67
CA LYS A 492 32.78 3.27 8.49
C LYS A 492 31.32 3.57 8.18
N ASN A 493 30.50 3.79 9.20
CA ASN A 493 29.10 4.18 9.05
C ASN A 493 28.68 5.08 10.22
N VAL A 494 27.56 5.77 10.04
CA VAL A 494 27.00 6.73 11.00
C VAL A 494 26.52 6.07 12.30
N ARG A 495 26.36 4.75 12.32
CA ARG A 495 25.91 3.98 13.50
C ARG A 495 27.04 3.54 14.43
N ASP A 496 28.30 3.81 14.06
CA ASP A 496 29.45 3.55 14.92
C ASP A 496 29.57 4.63 16.00
N TYR A 497 28.61 4.65 16.89
CA TYR A 497 28.37 5.72 17.87
C TYR A 497 29.50 5.99 18.86
N GLY A 498 30.44 5.09 19.01
CA GLY A 498 31.60 5.30 19.89
C GLY A 498 32.69 6.24 19.35
N VAL A 499 32.62 6.61 18.09
CA VAL A 499 33.72 7.28 17.37
C VAL A 499 33.41 8.73 17.00
N VAL A 500 32.15 9.11 16.81
CA VAL A 500 31.74 10.50 16.50
C VAL A 500 31.16 11.20 17.72
N PRO A 501 31.37 12.53 17.85
CA PRO A 501 30.84 13.30 18.96
C PRO A 501 29.32 13.28 19.01
N GLN A 502 28.78 12.86 20.15
CA GLN A 502 27.35 12.77 20.41
C GLN A 502 27.01 13.53 21.68
N TYR A 503 25.92 14.26 21.64
CA TYR A 503 25.46 15.09 22.73
C TYR A 503 23.98 14.80 23.00
N PRO A 504 23.62 14.36 24.22
CA PRO A 504 22.23 14.27 24.61
C PRO A 504 21.65 15.69 24.74
N ILE A 505 20.50 15.91 24.12
CA ILE A 505 19.73 17.14 24.20
C ILE A 505 18.45 16.83 24.96
N GLU A 506 18.31 17.45 26.10
CA GLU A 506 17.14 17.37 26.96
C GLU A 506 16.28 18.64 26.86
N GLN A 507 15.11 18.62 27.43
CA GLN A 507 14.17 19.76 27.39
C GLN A 507 14.77 21.10 27.84
N PHE A 508 15.74 21.05 28.74
CA PHE A 508 16.36 22.26 29.29
C PHE A 508 17.77 22.55 28.73
N THR A 509 18.20 21.80 27.72
CA THR A 509 19.51 22.00 27.10
C THR A 509 19.48 23.22 26.18
N GLY A 510 19.88 24.38 26.70
CA GLY A 510 19.90 25.63 25.92
C GLY A 510 21.08 25.71 24.95
N GLN A 511 22.21 25.08 25.26
CA GLN A 511 23.41 25.08 24.44
C GLN A 511 24.34 23.91 24.74
N VAL A 512 25.10 23.49 23.75
CA VAL A 512 26.11 22.43 23.84
C VAL A 512 27.46 23.01 23.48
N TYR A 513 28.45 22.78 24.35
CA TYR A 513 29.83 23.17 24.06
C TYR A 513 30.57 22.00 23.44
N THR A 514 31.26 22.29 22.33
CA THR A 514 31.98 21.28 21.55
C THR A 514 33.43 21.72 21.29
N ARG A 515 34.25 20.78 20.84
CA ARG A 515 35.60 21.06 20.32
C ARG A 515 35.86 20.20 19.12
N ILE A 516 35.13 20.48 18.05
CA ILE A 516 35.15 19.67 16.86
C ILE A 516 35.78 20.46 15.73
N ARG A 517 36.72 19.83 15.04
CA ARG A 517 37.45 20.42 13.93
C ARG A 517 37.24 19.59 12.66
N GLY A 518 36.95 20.23 11.56
CA GLY A 518 36.77 19.63 10.25
C GLY A 518 36.74 20.65 9.13
N ARG A 519 36.78 20.23 7.89
CA ARG A 519 36.52 21.10 6.73
C ARG A 519 35.05 21.16 6.38
N GLN A 520 34.36 20.02 6.56
CA GLN A 520 32.93 19.89 6.36
C GLN A 520 32.30 19.24 7.59
N PHE A 521 31.05 19.55 7.83
CA PHE A 521 30.26 19.01 8.94
C PHE A 521 28.89 18.66 8.47
N ALA A 522 28.38 17.50 8.88
CA ALA A 522 26.96 17.21 8.86
C ALA A 522 26.45 17.08 10.30
N PHE A 523 25.20 17.42 10.51
CA PHE A 523 24.52 17.33 11.79
C PHE A 523 23.39 16.35 11.70
N ARG A 524 23.31 15.46 12.68
CA ARG A 524 22.23 14.48 12.77
C ARG A 524 21.58 14.59 14.14
N VAL A 525 20.27 14.62 14.17
CA VAL A 525 19.47 14.58 15.38
C VAL A 525 18.64 13.30 15.34
N ASP A 526 18.82 12.44 16.34
CA ASP A 526 18.14 11.15 16.47
C ASP A 526 17.23 11.14 17.70
N THR A 527 16.13 10.37 17.62
CA THR A 527 15.26 10.13 18.76
C THR A 527 15.99 9.36 19.87
N GLY A 528 15.87 9.83 21.11
CA GLY A 528 16.43 9.18 22.27
C GLY A 528 17.92 9.43 22.47
N ASN A 529 18.52 8.67 23.39
CA ASN A 529 19.95 8.70 23.67
C ASN A 529 20.63 7.51 23.00
N ALA A 530 21.57 7.79 22.11
CA ALA A 530 22.30 6.76 21.36
C ALA A 530 23.13 5.83 22.26
N ASN A 531 23.51 6.27 23.46
CA ASN A 531 24.24 5.48 24.43
C ASN A 531 23.33 4.77 25.44
N ASP A 532 22.03 4.71 25.17
CA ASP A 532 21.10 4.01 26.05
C ASP A 532 21.44 2.50 26.10
N ALA A 533 21.84 2.05 27.26
CA ALA A 533 22.17 0.65 27.50
C ALA A 533 20.92 -0.23 27.62
N TYR A 534 19.76 0.38 27.78
CA TYR A 534 18.49 -0.34 27.93
C TYR A 534 17.68 -0.24 26.64
N LEU A 535 17.55 -1.36 25.96
CA LEU A 535 16.79 -1.45 24.71
C LEU A 535 15.43 -2.12 24.94
N ILE A 536 14.39 -1.52 24.41
CA ILE A 536 13.05 -2.13 24.31
C ILE A 536 12.89 -2.69 22.91
N TYR A 537 12.84 -4.00 22.75
CA TYR A 537 12.78 -4.68 21.45
C TYR A 537 13.87 -4.22 20.44
N GLY A 538 15.06 -3.86 20.94
CA GLY A 538 16.13 -3.34 20.08
C GLY A 538 16.11 -1.82 19.85
N TYR A 539 15.15 -1.09 20.43
CA TYR A 539 15.05 0.37 20.35
C TYR A 539 15.48 1.04 21.66
N PRO A 540 16.13 2.23 21.61
CA PRO A 540 16.49 2.97 22.81
C PRO A 540 15.26 3.25 23.69
N SER A 541 15.32 2.90 24.98
CA SER A 541 14.21 3.13 25.90
C SER A 541 13.90 4.62 26.10
N THR A 542 14.92 5.46 25.99
CA THR A 542 14.81 6.92 26.08
C THR A 542 14.07 7.55 24.88
N ALA A 543 13.87 6.80 23.81
CA ALA A 543 13.05 7.23 22.67
C ALA A 543 11.55 7.10 22.91
N LEU A 544 11.14 6.35 23.96
CA LEU A 544 9.73 6.10 24.25
C LEU A 544 9.04 7.40 24.71
N GLY A 545 7.91 7.71 24.13
CA GLY A 545 7.09 8.86 24.47
C GLY A 545 7.68 10.22 24.06
N VAL A 546 8.63 10.23 23.11
CA VAL A 546 9.29 11.45 22.67
C VAL A 546 8.63 12.01 21.42
N MET A 547 8.10 13.22 21.54
CA MET A 547 7.67 14.06 20.42
C MET A 547 8.59 15.27 20.33
N TRP A 548 9.10 15.58 19.16
CA TRP A 548 10.08 16.64 19.01
C TRP A 548 9.89 17.45 17.74
N GLN A 549 10.34 18.69 17.80
CA GLN A 549 10.38 19.60 16.67
C GLN A 549 11.73 20.33 16.65
N LEU A 550 12.39 20.30 15.49
CA LEU A 550 13.64 21.01 15.26
C LEU A 550 13.34 22.40 14.66
N GLY A 551 13.83 23.44 15.33
CA GLY A 551 13.82 24.79 14.83
C GLY A 551 15.11 25.14 14.08
N ASN A 552 15.58 26.37 14.22
CA ASN A 552 16.78 26.84 13.56
C ASN A 552 18.03 26.61 14.44
N MET A 553 18.76 25.53 14.17
CA MET A 553 20.00 25.24 14.86
C MET A 553 21.04 26.36 14.58
N ARG A 554 21.65 26.89 15.63
CA ARG A 554 22.67 27.95 15.55
C ARG A 554 24.03 27.42 15.97
N LEU A 555 25.06 27.77 15.20
CA LEU A 555 26.41 27.26 15.35
C LEU A 555 27.39 28.41 15.57
N ASP A 556 28.25 28.28 16.58
CA ASP A 556 29.42 29.16 16.76
C ASP A 556 30.63 28.46 16.11
N ILE A 557 30.92 28.86 14.89
CA ILE A 557 31.99 28.29 14.07
C ILE A 557 33.08 29.31 13.85
N ARG A 558 34.34 28.88 13.98
CA ARG A 558 35.53 29.73 13.76
C ARG A 558 36.42 29.10 12.72
N PRO A 559 36.94 29.91 11.77
CA PRO A 559 38.01 29.46 10.88
C PRO A 559 39.25 29.05 11.67
N ASP A 560 39.87 27.93 11.29
CA ASP A 560 41.00 27.34 12.00
C ASP A 560 42.17 26.99 11.04
N GLY A 561 42.43 27.86 10.07
CA GLY A 561 43.55 27.75 9.14
C GLY A 561 43.37 26.68 8.03
N ARG A 562 44.45 26.43 7.29
CA ARG A 562 44.48 25.51 6.14
C ARG A 562 45.06 24.13 6.47
N ARG A 563 45.62 23.93 7.66
CA ARG A 563 46.17 22.66 8.15
C ARG A 563 45.42 22.12 9.34
#